data_b311b7d4e0bf93ed73461777261a212d
#
_entry.id   b311b7d4e0bf93ed73461777261a212d
#
_cell.length_a   1.000
_cell.length_b   1.000
_cell.length_c   1.000
_cell.angle_alpha   90.00
_cell.angle_beta   90.00
_cell.angle_gamma   90.00
#
_symmetry.space_group_name_H-M   'P 1'
#
loop_
_entity.id
_entity.type
_entity.pdbx_description
1 polymer ?
#
loop_
_entity_poly.entity_id
_entity_poly.type
_entity_poly.pdbx_seq_one_letter_code
_entity_poly.pdbx_strand_id
1 'polypeptide(L)'
;MKKLNTANRYLHLNLVIFILLGLIFTCGTAQTSAVGWDQVPAILEKIVPPKFNNKDFDITKFGAIGNGKFDCTQAFVRAVEACHQAGGGRVIVPSGEFLTGAIQLKSNVNLHVTGEGVILFSKDTRKFLPVVYTRFEGMECMNYSPFIYAYEQENLAITGSGVIDGQADNETWWNWVVKKEYGWKEGLPNQEADRDLLLKMADDNIPVNERVFGDGHYLRPNFIQFYKCKNILIENVTLKRSPMWEIHPVLCENMTVRKVTIVSHGPNNDGCNPESCRNVLIKDCYFDTGDDCIAIKSGRNGDGRRIKVPSENIIIQGCRMKDGHGGVVIGSEMSGDVRNIFAENCIMDSPNLDRALRIKTNSLRGGVVENIYMRDVTVGVVSDAVVRIYFYYAEGDVGQYTPVVRNVYIENVSSKQSKYALLLEGYERSPIANVQLKNCRFDGVKKSSIIKNVRDLNMKDVYINGELQ
;
A
#
# COMPACT_ATOMS: atom_id res chain seq x y z
N MET A 1 -33.03 -61.98 -70.10
CA MET A 1 -32.18 -61.81 -71.33
C MET A 1 -30.78 -61.43 -70.84
N LYS A 2 -29.87 -62.34 -71.09
CA LYS A 2 -28.53 -62.10 -71.68
C LYS A 2 -27.66 -60.99 -70.99
N LYS A 3 -26.44 -61.12 -70.60
CA LYS A 3 -25.35 -62.10 -70.76
C LYS A 3 -24.20 -61.47 -69.96
N LEU A 4 -23.49 -62.22 -69.11
CA LEU A 4 -22.14 -62.69 -69.28
C LEU A 4 -21.06 -61.66 -69.76
N ASN A 5 -20.08 -61.38 -69.02
CA ASN A 5 -18.67 -61.94 -69.01
C ASN A 5 -17.74 -60.80 -68.55
N THR A 6 -16.67 -60.91 -68.00
CA THR A 6 -15.60 -61.84 -67.71
C THR A 6 -14.49 -61.10 -66.94
N ALA A 7 -13.77 -61.85 -66.22
CA ALA A 7 -12.58 -61.51 -65.43
C ALA A 7 -11.52 -60.66 -66.18
N ASN A 8 -10.80 -59.86 -65.41
CA ASN A 8 -9.34 -59.93 -65.56
C ASN A 8 -8.61 -59.50 -64.31
N ARG A 9 -7.68 -60.31 -63.91
CA ARG A 9 -6.68 -60.12 -62.92
C ARG A 9 -5.66 -59.06 -63.37
N TYR A 10 -5.32 -58.11 -62.46
CA TYR A 10 -3.93 -57.65 -62.48
C TYR A 10 -3.51 -57.35 -61.03
N LEU A 11 -2.46 -57.94 -60.67
CA LEU A 11 -1.62 -57.80 -59.52
C LEU A 11 -1.00 -56.41 -59.51
N HIS A 12 -1.19 -55.62 -58.48
CA HIS A 12 -0.35 -54.44 -58.19
C HIS A 12 0.01 -54.37 -56.71
N LEU A 13 1.24 -54.60 -56.55
CA LEU A 13 2.23 -54.23 -55.58
C LEU A 13 1.73 -53.23 -54.47
N ASN A 14 1.63 -53.74 -53.26
CA ASN A 14 1.42 -52.93 -52.07
C ASN A 14 2.70 -52.15 -51.74
N LEU A 15 2.74 -50.86 -52.08
CA LEU A 15 3.73 -49.92 -51.53
C LEU A 15 3.26 -49.38 -50.21
N VAL A 16 3.70 -49.96 -49.11
CA VAL A 16 3.46 -49.47 -47.75
C VAL A 16 4.40 -48.29 -47.53
N ILE A 17 3.86 -47.08 -47.65
CA ILE A 17 4.56 -45.85 -47.24
C ILE A 17 4.37 -45.74 -45.72
N PHE A 18 5.39 -46.05 -44.94
CA PHE A 18 5.53 -45.68 -43.54
C PHE A 18 5.75 -44.18 -43.47
N ILE A 19 4.68 -43.42 -43.13
CA ILE A 19 4.80 -42.04 -42.68
C ILE A 19 5.31 -42.10 -41.26
N LEU A 20 6.62 -41.93 -41.02
CA LEU A 20 7.18 -41.62 -39.70
C LEU A 20 6.70 -40.23 -39.33
N LEU A 21 5.61 -40.15 -38.56
CA LEU A 21 5.28 -38.96 -37.77
C LEU A 21 6.32 -38.84 -36.66
N GLY A 22 7.35 -38.06 -36.90
CA GLY A 22 8.27 -37.61 -35.86
C GLY A 22 7.49 -36.76 -34.84
N LEU A 23 7.04 -37.37 -33.74
CA LEU A 23 6.66 -36.66 -32.54
C LEU A 23 7.91 -35.93 -32.03
N ILE A 24 8.04 -34.65 -32.42
CA ILE A 24 8.90 -33.71 -31.71
C ILE A 24 8.30 -33.51 -30.34
N PHE A 25 8.74 -34.29 -29.37
CA PHE A 25 8.59 -33.93 -27.97
C PHE A 25 9.41 -32.65 -27.76
N THR A 26 8.75 -31.50 -27.89
CA THR A 26 9.25 -30.29 -27.27
C THR A 26 9.22 -30.56 -25.75
N CYS A 27 10.39 -30.90 -25.23
CA CYS A 27 10.63 -30.89 -23.80
C CYS A 27 10.40 -29.45 -23.35
N GLY A 28 9.16 -29.13 -23.05
CA GLY A 28 8.82 -27.89 -22.34
C GLY A 28 9.58 -27.97 -21.03
N THR A 29 10.69 -27.24 -20.93
CA THR A 29 11.31 -26.98 -19.64
C THR A 29 10.21 -26.42 -18.77
N ALA A 30 9.73 -27.22 -17.82
CA ALA A 30 8.87 -26.73 -16.76
C ALA A 30 9.62 -25.54 -16.13
N GLN A 31 9.17 -24.34 -16.43
CA GLN A 31 9.72 -23.13 -15.87
C GLN A 31 9.44 -23.25 -14.38
N THR A 32 10.43 -23.69 -13.59
CA THR A 32 10.32 -23.70 -12.13
C THR A 32 9.96 -22.28 -11.74
N SER A 33 8.79 -22.10 -11.16
CA SER A 33 8.37 -20.79 -10.66
C SER A 33 9.47 -20.30 -9.73
N ALA A 34 10.02 -19.11 -10.02
CA ALA A 34 11.02 -18.49 -9.17
C ALA A 34 10.49 -18.41 -7.73
N VAL A 35 11.34 -18.73 -6.75
CA VAL A 35 10.97 -18.80 -5.33
C VAL A 35 11.76 -17.74 -4.56
N GLY A 36 11.13 -17.09 -3.61
CA GLY A 36 11.80 -16.10 -2.79
C GLY A 36 12.28 -14.90 -3.61
N TRP A 37 13.48 -14.44 -3.34
CA TRP A 37 14.10 -13.27 -3.98
C TRP A 37 14.26 -13.39 -5.49
N ASP A 38 14.30 -14.58 -6.04
CA ASP A 38 14.41 -14.81 -7.49
C ASP A 38 13.16 -14.33 -8.26
N GLN A 39 12.06 -14.05 -7.56
CA GLN A 39 10.85 -13.46 -8.16
C GLN A 39 11.00 -11.96 -8.43
N VAL A 40 11.85 -11.25 -7.66
CA VAL A 40 11.94 -9.79 -7.67
C VAL A 40 12.24 -9.21 -9.06
N PRO A 41 13.19 -9.73 -9.86
CA PRO A 41 13.43 -9.21 -11.21
C PRO A 41 12.18 -9.27 -12.09
N ALA A 42 11.48 -10.40 -12.11
CA ALA A 42 10.28 -10.60 -12.93
C ALA A 42 9.08 -9.73 -12.43
N ILE A 43 9.02 -9.39 -11.14
CA ILE A 43 8.03 -8.44 -10.61
C ILE A 43 8.39 -7.03 -11.07
N LEU A 44 9.65 -6.62 -10.96
CA LEU A 44 10.11 -5.28 -11.35
C LEU A 44 9.89 -5.00 -12.85
N GLU A 45 10.05 -6.00 -13.71
CA GLU A 45 9.77 -5.88 -15.15
C GLU A 45 8.32 -5.51 -15.47
N LYS A 46 7.37 -5.85 -14.57
CA LYS A 46 5.95 -5.51 -14.69
C LYS A 46 5.65 -4.08 -14.21
N ILE A 47 6.56 -3.48 -13.44
CA ILE A 47 6.37 -2.17 -12.83
C ILE A 47 7.01 -1.10 -13.71
N VAL A 48 6.25 -0.64 -14.69
CA VAL A 48 6.72 0.35 -15.66
C VAL A 48 6.03 1.69 -15.41
N PRO A 49 6.77 2.74 -15.01
CA PRO A 49 6.19 4.06 -14.81
C PRO A 49 5.54 4.61 -16.09
N PRO A 50 4.41 5.34 -15.97
CA PRO A 50 3.74 5.94 -17.12
C PRO A 50 4.62 6.98 -17.81
N LYS A 51 4.41 7.16 -19.11
CA LYS A 51 5.00 8.22 -19.91
C LYS A 51 3.95 9.22 -20.31
N PHE A 52 4.31 10.49 -20.37
CA PHE A 52 3.39 11.58 -20.66
C PHE A 52 3.81 12.35 -21.92
N ASN A 53 2.84 12.93 -22.59
CA ASN A 53 3.10 13.85 -23.69
C ASN A 53 3.87 15.08 -23.19
N ASN A 54 4.74 15.65 -24.02
CA ASN A 54 5.50 16.85 -23.68
C ASN A 54 4.65 18.11 -23.90
N LYS A 55 3.56 18.24 -23.11
CA LYS A 55 2.65 19.38 -23.10
C LYS A 55 2.48 19.85 -21.65
N ASP A 56 2.62 21.15 -21.43
CA ASP A 56 2.50 21.76 -20.11
C ASP A 56 1.25 22.64 -20.01
N PHE A 57 0.54 22.45 -18.90
CA PHE A 57 -0.67 23.17 -18.53
C PHE A 57 -0.42 23.89 -17.20
N ASP A 58 0.19 25.05 -17.27
CA ASP A 58 0.50 25.89 -16.11
C ASP A 58 -0.79 26.43 -15.48
N ILE A 59 -1.03 26.11 -14.20
CA ILE A 59 -2.26 26.48 -13.48
C ILE A 59 -2.51 27.97 -13.42
N THR A 60 -1.46 28.80 -13.52
CA THR A 60 -1.59 30.28 -13.55
C THR A 60 -2.30 30.76 -14.80
N LYS A 61 -2.12 30.08 -15.93
CA LYS A 61 -2.85 30.33 -17.17
C LYS A 61 -4.33 29.98 -17.09
N PHE A 62 -4.71 29.20 -16.07
CA PHE A 62 -6.09 28.87 -15.75
C PHE A 62 -6.66 29.68 -14.59
N GLY A 63 -5.94 30.74 -14.16
CA GLY A 63 -6.37 31.68 -13.16
C GLY A 63 -5.94 31.39 -11.74
N ALA A 64 -4.95 30.50 -11.51
CA ALA A 64 -4.36 30.31 -10.19
C ALA A 64 -3.47 31.51 -9.81
N ILE A 65 -3.49 31.87 -8.53
CA ILE A 65 -2.64 32.93 -7.95
C ILE A 65 -1.86 32.33 -6.78
N GLY A 66 -0.54 32.30 -6.92
CA GLY A 66 0.36 31.64 -5.95
C GLY A 66 0.69 32.49 -4.72
N ASN A 67 -0.31 33.01 -4.00
CA ASN A 67 -0.15 33.87 -2.83
C ASN A 67 -0.58 33.25 -1.49
N GLY A 68 -0.89 31.95 -1.49
CA GLY A 68 -1.32 31.20 -0.29
C GLY A 68 -2.72 31.52 0.24
N LYS A 69 -3.47 32.43 -0.41
CA LYS A 69 -4.78 32.91 0.07
C LYS A 69 -5.90 32.77 -0.95
N PHE A 70 -5.59 32.98 -2.23
CA PHE A 70 -6.57 32.87 -3.30
C PHE A 70 -6.95 31.41 -3.54
N ASP A 71 -8.25 31.13 -3.59
CA ASP A 71 -8.76 29.78 -3.86
C ASP A 71 -8.52 29.38 -5.32
N CYS A 72 -7.56 28.50 -5.54
CA CYS A 72 -7.16 28.02 -6.86
C CYS A 72 -7.90 26.74 -7.30
N THR A 73 -8.89 26.26 -6.54
CA THR A 73 -9.58 24.98 -6.80
C THR A 73 -10.07 24.89 -8.25
N GLN A 74 -10.73 25.93 -8.75
CA GLN A 74 -11.25 25.93 -10.12
C GLN A 74 -10.14 26.03 -11.18
N ALA A 75 -8.99 26.61 -10.85
CA ALA A 75 -7.85 26.64 -11.75
C ALA A 75 -7.24 25.25 -11.93
N PHE A 76 -7.09 24.49 -10.83
CA PHE A 76 -6.69 23.07 -10.90
C PHE A 76 -7.67 22.23 -11.72
N VAL A 77 -8.98 22.36 -11.47
CA VAL A 77 -10.02 21.63 -12.24
C VAL A 77 -9.87 21.90 -13.73
N ARG A 78 -9.77 23.18 -14.14
CA ARG A 78 -9.63 23.55 -15.56
C ARG A 78 -8.33 23.05 -16.16
N ALA A 79 -7.22 23.15 -15.45
CA ALA A 79 -5.92 22.70 -15.95
C ALA A 79 -5.87 21.18 -16.13
N VAL A 80 -6.39 20.40 -15.17
CA VAL A 80 -6.49 18.92 -15.25
C VAL A 80 -7.39 18.52 -16.41
N GLU A 81 -8.54 19.17 -16.55
CA GLU A 81 -9.48 18.90 -17.66
C GLU A 81 -8.86 19.17 -19.02
N ALA A 82 -8.24 20.35 -19.19
CA ALA A 82 -7.58 20.72 -20.44
C ALA A 82 -6.42 19.77 -20.78
N CYS A 83 -5.63 19.36 -19.79
CA CYS A 83 -4.55 18.41 -19.97
C CYS A 83 -5.09 17.05 -20.44
N HIS A 84 -6.12 16.53 -19.77
CA HIS A 84 -6.76 15.26 -20.11
C HIS A 84 -7.35 15.28 -21.52
N GLN A 85 -8.12 16.33 -21.87
CA GLN A 85 -8.73 16.51 -23.20
C GLN A 85 -7.70 16.65 -24.33
N ALA A 86 -6.53 17.17 -24.03
CA ALA A 86 -5.42 17.27 -25.00
C ALA A 86 -4.66 15.94 -25.20
N GLY A 87 -5.14 14.85 -24.62
CA GLY A 87 -4.53 13.52 -24.67
C GLY A 87 -3.40 13.32 -23.65
N GLY A 88 -3.34 14.16 -22.61
CA GLY A 88 -2.40 14.08 -21.51
C GLY A 88 -1.21 15.03 -21.60
N GLY A 89 -0.45 15.09 -20.50
CA GLY A 89 0.69 15.98 -20.33
C GLY A 89 0.97 16.25 -18.85
N ARG A 90 1.55 17.42 -18.56
CA ARG A 90 1.85 17.86 -17.20
C ARG A 90 0.99 19.06 -16.81
N VAL A 91 0.30 18.97 -15.70
CA VAL A 91 -0.30 20.12 -15.01
C VAL A 91 0.78 20.72 -14.10
N ILE A 92 1.28 21.89 -14.46
CA ILE A 92 2.41 22.51 -13.77
C ILE A 92 1.91 23.40 -12.64
N VAL A 93 2.42 23.15 -11.44
CA VAL A 93 2.33 24.03 -10.27
C VAL A 93 3.66 24.77 -10.17
N PRO A 94 3.74 26.03 -10.63
CA PRO A 94 4.99 26.78 -10.65
C PRO A 94 5.39 27.26 -9.24
N SER A 95 6.42 28.13 -9.17
CA SER A 95 6.81 28.82 -7.92
C SER A 95 5.64 29.60 -7.33
N GLY A 96 5.42 29.47 -6.02
CA GLY A 96 4.35 30.11 -5.25
C GLY A 96 3.55 29.14 -4.39
N GLU A 97 2.65 29.67 -3.57
CA GLU A 97 1.75 28.92 -2.68
C GLU A 97 0.33 28.95 -3.23
N PHE A 98 -0.20 27.78 -3.57
CA PHE A 98 -1.51 27.66 -4.21
C PHE A 98 -2.51 26.96 -3.29
N LEU A 99 -3.40 27.76 -2.67
CA LEU A 99 -4.47 27.25 -1.81
C LEU A 99 -5.56 26.60 -2.67
N THR A 100 -5.97 25.39 -2.33
CA THR A 100 -6.98 24.63 -3.09
C THR A 100 -7.84 23.73 -2.20
N GLY A 101 -9.00 23.32 -2.68
CA GLY A 101 -9.76 22.17 -2.20
C GLY A 101 -9.25 20.88 -2.85
N ALA A 102 -10.10 19.85 -2.89
CA ALA A 102 -9.73 18.56 -3.48
C ALA A 102 -9.31 18.67 -4.95
N ILE A 103 -8.26 17.97 -5.33
CA ILE A 103 -7.77 17.84 -6.71
C ILE A 103 -8.13 16.46 -7.23
N GLN A 104 -8.94 16.38 -8.28
CA GLN A 104 -9.28 15.14 -8.94
C GLN A 104 -8.45 14.97 -10.21
N LEU A 105 -7.60 13.93 -10.26
CA LEU A 105 -6.79 13.62 -11.43
C LEU A 105 -7.56 12.75 -12.42
N LYS A 106 -7.25 12.94 -13.70
CA LYS A 106 -7.79 12.18 -14.82
C LYS A 106 -6.68 11.42 -15.56
N SER A 107 -7.05 10.44 -16.34
CA SER A 107 -6.12 9.62 -17.11
C SER A 107 -5.16 10.45 -17.95
N ASN A 108 -3.91 10.01 -18.01
CA ASN A 108 -2.80 10.63 -18.74
C ASN A 108 -2.36 11.99 -18.18
N VAL A 109 -2.68 12.31 -16.92
CA VAL A 109 -2.29 13.57 -16.27
C VAL A 109 -1.16 13.32 -15.28
N ASN A 110 -0.11 14.15 -15.39
CA ASN A 110 0.95 14.27 -14.42
C ASN A 110 0.82 15.61 -13.69
N LEU A 111 0.47 15.61 -12.41
CA LEU A 111 0.53 16.80 -11.56
C LEU A 111 2.00 17.06 -11.18
N HIS A 112 2.60 18.07 -11.79
CA HIS A 112 4.01 18.38 -11.61
C HIS A 112 4.22 19.62 -10.74
N VAL A 113 4.69 19.43 -9.51
CA VAL A 113 4.94 20.51 -8.54
C VAL A 113 6.42 20.87 -8.61
N THR A 114 6.73 22.08 -9.11
CA THR A 114 8.12 22.55 -9.23
C THR A 114 8.78 22.72 -7.87
N GLY A 115 10.11 22.85 -7.81
CA GLY A 115 10.85 22.89 -6.54
C GLY A 115 10.43 24.03 -5.59
N GLU A 116 9.96 25.14 -6.12
CA GLU A 116 9.46 26.28 -5.35
C GLU A 116 7.92 26.35 -5.32
N GLY A 117 7.25 25.36 -5.89
CA GLY A 117 5.79 25.24 -5.90
C GLY A 117 5.30 24.58 -4.62
N VAL A 118 4.25 25.13 -4.03
CA VAL A 118 3.58 24.58 -2.84
C VAL A 118 2.09 24.48 -3.11
N ILE A 119 1.53 23.29 -2.98
CA ILE A 119 0.08 23.09 -2.91
C ILE A 119 -0.32 23.14 -1.43
N LEU A 120 -1.18 24.09 -1.07
CA LEU A 120 -1.78 24.19 0.26
C LEU A 120 -3.24 23.76 0.20
N PHE A 121 -3.61 22.73 0.94
CA PHE A 121 -4.99 22.32 1.00
C PHE A 121 -5.79 23.15 2.01
N SER A 122 -7.04 23.46 1.65
CA SER A 122 -7.93 24.27 2.48
C SER A 122 -8.23 23.61 3.83
N LYS A 123 -8.31 24.42 4.89
CA LYS A 123 -8.84 23.98 6.20
C LYS A 123 -10.37 23.96 6.24
N ASP A 124 -11.07 24.50 5.25
CA ASP A 124 -12.52 24.39 5.10
C ASP A 124 -12.89 23.00 4.57
N THR A 125 -13.41 22.14 5.43
CA THR A 125 -13.79 20.77 5.11
C THR A 125 -14.81 20.64 3.97
N ARG A 126 -15.64 21.67 3.76
CA ARG A 126 -16.63 21.71 2.66
C ARG A 126 -15.99 21.77 1.27
N LYS A 127 -14.69 22.15 1.17
CA LYS A 127 -13.91 22.12 -0.08
C LYS A 127 -13.56 20.70 -0.56
N PHE A 128 -13.88 19.68 0.24
CA PHE A 128 -13.71 18.26 -0.05
C PHE A 128 -15.05 17.54 -0.33
N LEU A 129 -16.09 18.32 -0.58
CA LEU A 129 -17.40 17.85 -1.04
C LEU A 129 -17.58 18.15 -2.54
N PRO A 130 -18.45 17.43 -3.26
CA PRO A 130 -19.33 16.37 -2.78
C PRO A 130 -18.56 15.10 -2.37
N VAL A 131 -19.24 14.22 -1.62
CA VAL A 131 -18.69 12.90 -1.24
C VAL A 131 -18.32 12.09 -2.49
N VAL A 132 -17.26 11.30 -2.37
CA VAL A 132 -16.78 10.40 -3.41
C VAL A 132 -16.73 8.96 -2.92
N TYR A 133 -16.70 8.02 -3.85
CA TYR A 133 -16.48 6.61 -3.54
C TYR A 133 -15.04 6.41 -3.04
N THR A 134 -14.88 5.99 -1.80
CA THR A 134 -13.58 5.89 -1.14
C THR A 134 -13.52 4.72 -0.15
N ARG A 135 -12.43 4.61 0.58
CA ARG A 135 -12.30 3.74 1.77
C ARG A 135 -11.86 4.52 2.99
N PHE A 136 -12.45 4.18 4.11
CA PHE A 136 -12.00 4.55 5.43
C PHE A 136 -11.62 3.29 6.23
N GLU A 137 -10.37 3.19 6.70
CA GLU A 137 -9.85 2.03 7.44
C GLU A 137 -10.21 0.66 6.83
N GLY A 138 -10.05 0.50 5.50
CA GLY A 138 -10.31 -0.77 4.81
C GLY A 138 -11.77 -1.07 4.46
N MET A 139 -12.70 -0.14 4.73
CA MET A 139 -14.13 -0.25 4.44
C MET A 139 -14.56 0.76 3.38
N GLU A 140 -15.31 0.30 2.38
CA GLU A 140 -15.83 1.17 1.32
C GLU A 140 -16.99 2.04 1.80
N CYS A 141 -16.97 3.32 1.41
CA CYS A 141 -18.01 4.29 1.74
C CYS A 141 -18.03 5.46 0.75
N MET A 142 -19.06 6.28 0.83
CA MET A 142 -19.13 7.62 0.23
C MET A 142 -18.72 8.62 1.29
N ASN A 143 -17.56 9.26 1.15
CA ASN A 143 -17.00 10.17 2.16
C ASN A 143 -16.40 11.42 1.50
N TYR A 144 -15.95 12.39 2.32
CA TYR A 144 -15.13 13.51 1.86
C TYR A 144 -14.08 13.03 0.87
N SER A 145 -13.91 13.78 -0.23
CA SER A 145 -12.86 13.48 -1.21
C SER A 145 -11.50 13.45 -0.54
N PRO A 146 -10.67 12.44 -0.80
CA PRO A 146 -9.24 12.55 -0.57
C PRO A 146 -8.70 13.85 -1.19
N PHE A 147 -7.62 14.38 -0.64
CA PHE A 147 -7.09 15.67 -1.06
C PHE A 147 -6.61 15.64 -2.51
N ILE A 148 -5.91 14.57 -2.91
CA ILE A 148 -5.67 14.24 -4.32
C ILE A 148 -6.31 12.88 -4.58
N TYR A 149 -7.23 12.85 -5.54
CA TYR A 149 -8.06 11.70 -5.80
C TYR A 149 -8.10 11.33 -7.29
N ALA A 150 -8.18 10.03 -7.57
CA ALA A 150 -8.54 9.50 -8.87
C ALA A 150 -9.31 8.19 -8.70
N TYR A 151 -10.34 7.99 -9.50
CA TYR A 151 -11.17 6.78 -9.51
C TYR A 151 -11.24 6.19 -10.92
N GLU A 152 -10.84 4.91 -11.05
CA GLU A 152 -10.85 4.17 -12.33
C GLU A 152 -10.10 4.91 -13.47
N GLN A 153 -8.94 5.47 -13.15
CA GLN A 153 -8.08 6.19 -14.09
C GLN A 153 -6.78 5.42 -14.37
N GLU A 154 -6.09 5.79 -15.44
CA GLU A 154 -4.82 5.19 -15.82
C GLU A 154 -3.77 6.22 -16.25
N ASN A 155 -2.50 5.84 -16.16
CA ASN A 155 -1.37 6.69 -16.49
C ASN A 155 -1.40 8.00 -15.69
N LEU A 156 -1.29 7.89 -14.37
CA LEU A 156 -1.33 9.00 -13.43
C LEU A 156 0.06 9.27 -12.87
N ALA A 157 0.39 10.53 -12.65
CA ALA A 157 1.57 10.85 -11.87
C ALA A 157 1.40 12.10 -10.99
N ILE A 158 2.18 12.10 -9.91
CA ILE A 158 2.50 13.27 -9.09
C ILE A 158 4.02 13.34 -9.05
N THR A 159 4.61 14.39 -9.64
CA THR A 159 6.06 14.51 -9.77
C THR A 159 6.55 15.92 -9.45
N GLY A 160 7.85 16.08 -9.46
CA GLY A 160 8.51 17.36 -9.20
C GLY A 160 9.34 17.30 -7.92
N SER A 161 9.67 18.46 -7.36
CA SER A 161 10.42 18.56 -6.09
C SER A 161 9.79 19.54 -5.11
N GLY A 162 8.54 19.93 -5.37
CA GLY A 162 7.78 20.85 -4.52
C GLY A 162 7.12 20.18 -3.33
N VAL A 163 6.32 20.98 -2.63
CA VAL A 163 5.66 20.56 -1.38
C VAL A 163 4.15 20.44 -1.60
N ILE A 164 3.57 19.40 -1.06
CA ILE A 164 2.13 19.16 -0.99
C ILE A 164 1.77 19.10 0.50
N ASP A 165 1.06 20.11 0.97
CA ASP A 165 0.78 20.35 2.38
C ASP A 165 -0.72 20.29 2.67
N GLY A 166 -1.14 19.29 3.43
CA GLY A 166 -2.54 19.10 3.80
C GLY A 166 -3.07 20.10 4.81
N GLN A 167 -2.19 20.85 5.45
CA GLN A 167 -2.54 21.82 6.51
C GLN A 167 -3.40 21.26 7.66
N ALA A 168 -3.46 19.94 7.80
CA ALA A 168 -4.14 19.33 8.93
C ALA A 168 -3.38 19.60 10.24
N ASP A 169 -4.13 19.89 11.28
CA ASP A 169 -3.61 20.18 12.61
C ASP A 169 -4.65 19.91 13.71
N ASN A 170 -4.32 20.32 14.94
CA ASN A 170 -5.18 20.14 16.12
C ASN A 170 -6.49 20.95 16.08
N GLU A 171 -6.65 21.86 15.13
CA GLU A 171 -7.88 22.64 14.93
C GLU A 171 -8.70 22.10 13.75
N THR A 172 -8.05 21.35 12.85
CA THR A 172 -8.68 20.85 11.63
C THR A 172 -8.26 19.41 11.36
N TRP A 173 -9.22 18.52 11.19
CA TRP A 173 -9.08 17.09 10.90
C TRP A 173 -8.54 16.25 12.06
N TRP A 174 -7.39 16.61 12.69
CA TRP A 174 -6.79 15.77 13.71
C TRP A 174 -7.64 15.72 14.99
N ASN A 175 -8.33 16.82 15.34
CA ASN A 175 -9.23 16.87 16.49
C ASN A 175 -10.51 16.02 16.33
N TRP A 176 -10.74 15.42 15.16
CA TRP A 176 -11.84 14.45 14.97
C TRP A 176 -11.53 13.08 15.59
N VAL A 177 -10.26 12.82 15.94
CA VAL A 177 -9.89 11.66 16.77
C VAL A 177 -10.07 12.01 18.24
N VAL A 178 -10.68 11.12 19.03
CA VAL A 178 -10.92 11.34 20.46
C VAL A 178 -9.61 11.20 21.26
N LYS A 179 -8.67 12.12 21.01
CA LYS A 179 -7.40 12.20 21.71
C LYS A 179 -7.01 13.65 22.00
N LYS A 180 -6.74 13.95 23.30
CA LYS A 180 -6.40 15.32 23.75
C LYS A 180 -5.13 15.85 23.10
N GLU A 181 -4.15 14.99 22.81
CA GLU A 181 -2.88 15.34 22.15
C GLU A 181 -3.08 15.91 20.74
N TYR A 182 -4.20 15.57 20.08
CA TYR A 182 -4.58 16.06 18.75
C TYR A 182 -5.71 17.12 18.82
N GLY A 183 -5.85 17.81 19.96
CA GLY A 183 -6.74 18.96 20.07
C GLY A 183 -8.20 18.63 20.42
N TRP A 184 -8.57 17.34 20.51
CA TRP A 184 -9.94 16.99 20.89
C TRP A 184 -10.26 17.40 22.34
N LYS A 185 -11.45 17.95 22.55
CA LYS A 185 -12.02 18.28 23.86
C LYS A 185 -13.44 17.74 23.94
N GLU A 186 -13.89 17.45 25.15
CA GLU A 186 -15.25 17.00 25.37
C GLU A 186 -16.28 17.98 24.77
N GLY A 187 -17.27 17.43 24.07
CA GLY A 187 -18.28 18.19 23.33
C GLY A 187 -17.90 18.57 21.89
N LEU A 188 -16.64 18.36 21.45
CA LEU A 188 -16.30 18.53 20.06
C LEU A 188 -16.76 17.33 19.22
N PRO A 189 -17.14 17.56 17.95
CA PRO A 189 -17.42 16.49 17.01
C PRO A 189 -16.23 15.54 16.89
N ASN A 190 -16.52 14.26 16.60
CA ASN A 190 -15.49 13.24 16.43
C ASN A 190 -15.98 12.08 15.55
N GLN A 191 -15.03 11.24 15.14
CA GLN A 191 -15.27 10.16 14.18
C GLN A 191 -15.80 8.86 14.80
N GLU A 192 -15.87 8.68 16.13
CA GLU A 192 -16.13 7.37 16.74
C GLU A 192 -17.48 6.80 16.33
N ALA A 193 -18.55 7.59 16.47
CA ALA A 193 -19.91 7.15 16.12
C ALA A 193 -20.02 6.80 14.60
N ASP A 194 -19.41 7.61 13.74
CA ASP A 194 -19.42 7.37 12.29
C ASP A 194 -18.60 6.13 11.92
N ARG A 195 -17.48 5.93 12.59
CA ARG A 195 -16.62 4.74 12.40
C ARG A 195 -17.34 3.45 12.81
N ASP A 196 -18.03 3.46 13.94
CA ASP A 196 -18.80 2.32 14.42
C ASP A 196 -20.00 2.04 13.51
N LEU A 197 -20.67 3.10 13.05
CA LEU A 197 -21.76 2.99 12.07
C LEU A 197 -21.28 2.40 10.76
N LEU A 198 -20.15 2.88 10.20
CA LEU A 198 -19.58 2.35 8.97
C LEU A 198 -19.18 0.87 9.14
N LEU A 199 -18.58 0.50 10.27
CA LEU A 199 -18.23 -0.90 10.55
C LEU A 199 -19.48 -1.78 10.56
N LYS A 200 -20.54 -1.34 11.24
CA LYS A 200 -21.82 -2.05 11.24
C LYS A 200 -22.42 -2.16 9.84
N MET A 201 -22.46 -1.07 9.07
CA MET A 201 -22.99 -1.07 7.71
C MET A 201 -22.19 -2.02 6.79
N ALA A 202 -20.87 -2.10 6.96
CA ALA A 202 -20.01 -3.00 6.21
C ALA A 202 -20.26 -4.48 6.58
N ASP A 203 -20.42 -4.78 7.85
CA ASP A 203 -20.71 -6.15 8.33
C ASP A 203 -22.14 -6.60 7.97
N ASP A 204 -23.10 -5.67 7.94
CA ASP A 204 -24.48 -5.90 7.49
C ASP A 204 -24.63 -5.92 5.94
N ASN A 205 -23.52 -5.75 5.20
CA ASN A 205 -23.49 -5.68 3.73
C ASN A 205 -24.43 -4.61 3.11
N ILE A 206 -24.61 -3.48 3.81
CA ILE A 206 -25.34 -2.33 3.24
C ILE A 206 -24.62 -1.88 1.94
N PRO A 207 -25.34 -1.57 0.85
CA PRO A 207 -24.72 -1.07 -0.38
C PRO A 207 -23.83 0.15 -0.13
N VAL A 208 -22.67 0.21 -0.80
CA VAL A 208 -21.67 1.27 -0.54
C VAL A 208 -22.20 2.68 -0.80
N ASN A 209 -23.05 2.86 -1.82
CA ASN A 209 -23.70 4.13 -2.12
C ASN A 209 -24.69 4.61 -1.05
N GLU A 210 -25.07 3.76 -0.12
CA GLU A 210 -25.91 4.09 1.04
C GLU A 210 -25.08 4.40 2.30
N ARG A 211 -23.76 4.09 2.29
CA ARG A 211 -22.83 4.39 3.39
C ARG A 211 -22.25 5.78 3.21
N VAL A 212 -23.06 6.81 3.46
CA VAL A 212 -22.72 8.21 3.15
C VAL A 212 -22.27 8.94 4.40
N PHE A 213 -21.02 9.47 4.35
CA PHE A 213 -20.36 10.19 5.45
C PHE A 213 -19.75 11.50 4.91
N GLY A 214 -20.59 12.50 4.68
CA GLY A 214 -20.18 13.83 4.21
C GLY A 214 -20.41 14.91 5.27
N ASP A 215 -21.05 15.99 4.86
CA ASP A 215 -21.35 17.11 5.75
C ASP A 215 -22.13 16.66 6.99
N GLY A 216 -21.66 17.07 8.17
CA GLY A 216 -22.20 16.60 9.45
C GLY A 216 -21.64 15.27 9.95
N HIS A 217 -20.75 14.61 9.20
CA HIS A 217 -20.00 13.42 9.58
C HIS A 217 -18.50 13.70 9.66
N TYR A 218 -17.75 12.86 10.40
CA TYR A 218 -16.40 13.21 10.82
C TYR A 218 -15.35 12.15 10.48
N LEU A 219 -15.57 11.32 9.45
CA LEU A 219 -14.55 10.40 8.93
C LEU A 219 -13.52 11.19 8.13
N ARG A 220 -12.29 11.22 8.62
CA ARG A 220 -11.18 11.95 7.99
C ARG A 220 -10.82 11.35 6.63
N PRO A 221 -10.69 12.13 5.54
CA PRO A 221 -10.25 11.61 4.25
C PRO A 221 -8.76 11.28 4.27
N ASN A 222 -8.33 10.40 3.35
CA ASN A 222 -6.91 10.17 3.08
C ASN A 222 -6.31 11.33 2.27
N PHE A 223 -4.97 11.43 2.24
CA PHE A 223 -4.32 12.54 1.54
C PHE A 223 -4.30 12.31 0.02
N ILE A 224 -3.57 11.28 -0.43
CA ILE A 224 -3.52 10.88 -1.83
C ILE A 224 -4.17 9.51 -1.95
N GLN A 225 -5.31 9.42 -2.62
CA GLN A 225 -5.96 8.13 -2.84
C GLN A 225 -6.28 7.92 -4.31
N PHE A 226 -5.61 6.93 -4.90
CA PHE A 226 -5.96 6.40 -6.21
C PHE A 226 -6.75 5.12 -6.02
N TYR A 227 -7.95 5.06 -6.59
CA TYR A 227 -8.88 3.95 -6.41
C TYR A 227 -9.13 3.24 -7.74
N LYS A 228 -8.81 1.93 -7.83
CA LYS A 228 -8.90 1.12 -9.07
C LYS A 228 -8.13 1.74 -10.25
N CYS A 229 -6.99 2.33 -9.98
CA CYS A 229 -6.15 2.99 -10.99
C CYS A 229 -5.00 2.10 -11.44
N LYS A 230 -4.44 2.37 -12.62
CA LYS A 230 -3.31 1.64 -13.20
C LYS A 230 -2.21 2.57 -13.68
N ASN A 231 -0.97 2.06 -13.68
CA ASN A 231 0.21 2.79 -14.16
C ASN A 231 0.38 4.12 -13.44
N ILE A 232 0.86 4.06 -12.21
CA ILE A 232 0.93 5.20 -11.29
C ILE A 232 2.39 5.51 -10.97
N LEU A 233 2.74 6.80 -10.95
CA LEU A 233 4.03 7.29 -10.49
C LEU A 233 3.85 8.41 -9.46
N ILE A 234 4.42 8.25 -8.27
CA ILE A 234 4.60 9.36 -7.31
C ILE A 234 6.10 9.51 -7.08
N GLU A 235 6.66 10.67 -7.43
CA GLU A 235 8.12 10.84 -7.44
C GLU A 235 8.56 12.20 -6.95
N ASN A 236 9.54 12.18 -6.02
CA ASN A 236 10.41 13.29 -5.64
C ASN A 236 9.69 14.48 -4.97
N VAL A 237 8.43 14.35 -4.59
CA VAL A 237 7.65 15.36 -3.86
C VAL A 237 7.79 15.22 -2.35
N THR A 238 7.52 16.31 -1.63
CA THR A 238 7.43 16.31 -0.17
C THR A 238 5.98 16.41 0.28
N LEU A 239 5.52 15.47 1.10
CA LEU A 239 4.17 15.42 1.65
C LEU A 239 4.20 15.82 3.13
N LYS A 240 3.24 16.66 3.56
CA LYS A 240 3.14 17.16 4.94
C LYS A 240 1.71 17.27 5.41
N ARG A 241 1.52 17.06 6.71
CA ARG A 241 0.30 17.37 7.47
C ARG A 241 -0.99 16.82 6.86
N SER A 242 -1.00 15.52 6.62
CA SER A 242 -2.18 14.79 6.14
C SER A 242 -3.29 14.75 7.20
N PRO A 243 -4.57 14.72 6.80
CA PRO A 243 -5.65 14.46 7.74
C PRO A 243 -5.65 13.02 8.28
N MET A 244 -5.18 12.03 7.48
CA MET A 244 -5.12 10.62 7.82
C MET A 244 -3.93 9.95 7.07
N TRP A 245 -4.10 8.80 6.44
CA TRP A 245 -3.05 8.11 5.67
C TRP A 245 -2.57 8.97 4.49
N GLU A 246 -1.25 8.99 4.26
CA GLU A 246 -0.63 9.86 3.24
C GLU A 246 -0.85 9.33 1.81
N ILE A 247 -0.20 8.25 1.44
CA ILE A 247 -0.33 7.63 0.13
C ILE A 247 -1.13 6.34 0.28
N HIS A 248 -2.38 6.34 -0.18
CA HIS A 248 -3.30 5.23 -0.03
C HIS A 248 -3.87 4.76 -1.38
N PRO A 249 -3.10 4.02 -2.18
CA PRO A 249 -3.64 3.37 -3.38
C PRO A 249 -4.53 2.19 -2.98
N VAL A 250 -5.69 2.08 -3.63
CA VAL A 250 -6.69 1.03 -3.37
C VAL A 250 -7.03 0.32 -4.66
N LEU A 251 -6.92 -1.02 -4.67
CA LEU A 251 -7.20 -1.84 -5.86
C LEU A 251 -6.42 -1.38 -7.09
N CYS A 252 -5.20 -0.88 -6.88
CA CYS A 252 -4.34 -0.36 -7.94
C CYS A 252 -3.34 -1.40 -8.44
N GLU A 253 -2.88 -1.21 -9.67
CA GLU A 253 -1.90 -2.07 -10.31
C GLU A 253 -0.80 -1.26 -11.00
N ASN A 254 0.44 -1.75 -10.95
CA ASN A 254 1.60 -1.15 -11.57
C ASN A 254 1.86 0.28 -11.05
N MET A 255 2.39 0.35 -9.82
CA MET A 255 2.64 1.61 -9.14
C MET A 255 4.10 1.74 -8.72
N THR A 256 4.65 2.93 -8.92
CA THR A 256 5.96 3.32 -8.41
C THR A 256 5.83 4.53 -7.49
N VAL A 257 6.32 4.40 -6.26
CA VAL A 257 6.54 5.52 -5.31
C VAL A 257 8.04 5.60 -5.07
N ARG A 258 8.68 6.68 -5.49
CA ARG A 258 10.13 6.78 -5.34
C ARG A 258 10.60 8.18 -4.97
N LYS A 259 11.64 8.24 -4.13
CA LYS A 259 12.26 9.50 -3.69
C LYS A 259 11.27 10.50 -3.07
N VAL A 260 10.17 9.99 -2.51
CA VAL A 260 9.18 10.80 -1.81
C VAL A 260 9.65 11.03 -0.38
N THR A 261 9.50 12.25 0.09
CA THR A 261 9.72 12.63 1.50
C THR A 261 8.38 12.82 2.18
N ILE A 262 8.11 12.10 3.26
CA ILE A 262 6.90 12.24 4.06
C ILE A 262 7.31 12.67 5.47
N VAL A 263 6.78 13.83 5.91
CA VAL A 263 6.97 14.36 7.28
C VAL A 263 5.60 14.80 7.81
N SER A 264 4.97 13.92 8.58
CA SER A 264 3.60 14.13 9.04
C SER A 264 3.33 13.34 10.32
N HIS A 265 3.06 14.04 11.42
CA HIS A 265 2.95 13.47 12.77
C HIS A 265 1.56 13.58 13.38
N GLY A 266 0.52 13.61 12.55
CA GLY A 266 -0.87 13.53 13.00
C GLY A 266 -1.32 12.10 13.33
N PRO A 267 -2.55 11.96 13.85
CA PRO A 267 -3.12 10.65 14.15
C PRO A 267 -3.39 9.86 12.87
N ASN A 268 -2.96 8.60 12.85
CA ASN A 268 -3.02 7.73 11.66
C ASN A 268 -2.35 8.34 10.42
N ASN A 269 -1.27 9.09 10.61
CA ASN A 269 -0.45 9.55 9.49
C ASN A 269 0.54 8.44 9.11
N ASP A 270 -0.02 7.36 8.53
CA ASP A 270 0.77 6.30 7.89
C ASP A 270 1.34 6.84 6.57
N GLY A 271 2.59 6.50 6.24
CA GLY A 271 3.25 7.08 5.08
C GLY A 271 2.77 6.52 3.74
N CYS A 272 2.80 5.21 3.56
CA CYS A 272 2.35 4.58 2.31
C CYS A 272 1.61 3.28 2.59
N ASN A 273 0.35 3.22 2.21
CA ASN A 273 -0.58 2.13 2.53
C ASN A 273 -1.16 1.48 1.26
N PRO A 274 -0.40 0.67 0.53
CA PRO A 274 -0.97 -0.11 -0.56
C PRO A 274 -2.05 -1.07 -0.03
N GLU A 275 -3.29 -0.90 -0.49
CA GLU A 275 -4.42 -1.72 -0.07
C GLU A 275 -5.04 -2.47 -1.24
N SER A 276 -5.02 -3.80 -1.20
CA SER A 276 -5.47 -4.67 -2.30
C SER A 276 -4.80 -4.33 -3.63
N CYS A 277 -3.51 -3.99 -3.58
CA CYS A 277 -2.70 -3.57 -4.73
C CYS A 277 -1.75 -4.66 -5.20
N ARG A 278 -1.37 -4.64 -6.47
CA ARG A 278 -0.37 -5.55 -7.02
C ARG A 278 0.68 -4.85 -7.87
N ASN A 279 1.90 -5.42 -7.88
CA ASN A 279 3.03 -4.88 -8.62
C ASN A 279 3.34 -3.43 -8.22
N VAL A 280 3.77 -3.25 -6.96
CA VAL A 280 4.08 -1.95 -6.37
C VAL A 280 5.56 -1.88 -6.02
N LEU A 281 6.23 -0.81 -6.41
CA LEU A 281 7.59 -0.47 -6.02
C LEU A 281 7.59 0.79 -5.14
N ILE A 282 8.12 0.67 -3.91
CA ILE A 282 8.39 1.80 -3.00
C ILE A 282 9.90 1.89 -2.85
N LYS A 283 10.52 2.95 -3.38
CA LYS A 283 11.97 3.00 -3.50
C LYS A 283 12.56 4.35 -3.10
N ASP A 284 13.66 4.30 -2.34
CA ASP A 284 14.47 5.49 -1.96
C ASP A 284 13.63 6.60 -1.29
N CYS A 285 12.56 6.22 -0.56
CA CYS A 285 11.67 7.14 0.13
C CYS A 285 12.14 7.40 1.57
N TYR A 286 11.79 8.57 2.10
CA TYR A 286 12.02 8.95 3.49
C TYR A 286 10.69 9.11 4.22
N PHE A 287 10.57 8.41 5.36
CA PHE A 287 9.37 8.40 6.20
C PHE A 287 9.72 8.93 7.60
N ASP A 288 8.98 9.94 8.05
CA ASP A 288 9.00 10.51 9.39
C ASP A 288 7.52 10.76 9.77
N THR A 289 6.88 9.73 10.34
CA THR A 289 5.42 9.61 10.39
C THR A 289 4.89 9.48 11.82
N GLY A 290 3.63 9.83 12.00
CA GLY A 290 2.92 9.71 13.29
C GLY A 290 2.32 8.32 13.53
N ASP A 291 2.28 7.46 12.49
CA ASP A 291 1.85 6.06 12.57
C ASP A 291 2.81 5.18 11.72
N ASP A 292 2.37 4.08 11.12
CA ASP A 292 3.25 3.17 10.38
C ASP A 292 3.91 3.86 9.16
N CYS A 293 5.20 3.63 8.89
CA CYS A 293 5.88 4.21 7.72
C CYS A 293 5.33 3.63 6.41
N ILE A 294 5.27 2.30 6.30
CA ILE A 294 4.64 1.58 5.18
C ILE A 294 3.72 0.53 5.79
N ALA A 295 2.41 0.59 5.49
CA ALA A 295 1.43 -0.37 6.01
C ALA A 295 0.63 -1.02 4.88
N ILE A 296 0.95 -2.27 4.56
CA ILE A 296 0.32 -3.04 3.50
C ILE A 296 -0.99 -3.61 4.02
N LYS A 297 -2.07 -3.38 3.28
CA LYS A 297 -3.44 -3.71 3.68
C LYS A 297 -4.21 -4.41 2.56
N SER A 298 -5.35 -5.04 2.88
CA SER A 298 -6.24 -5.70 1.90
C SER A 298 -7.70 -5.74 2.36
N GLY A 299 -8.14 -4.68 3.01
CA GLY A 299 -9.52 -4.52 3.48
C GLY A 299 -9.79 -5.09 4.86
N ARG A 300 -10.81 -4.54 5.51
CA ARG A 300 -11.19 -4.86 6.89
C ARG A 300 -12.43 -5.73 6.93
N ASN A 301 -12.39 -6.79 7.73
CA ASN A 301 -13.54 -7.63 8.11
C ASN A 301 -14.42 -8.07 6.91
N GLY A 302 -15.73 -7.80 7.00
CA GLY A 302 -16.72 -8.12 5.96
C GLY A 302 -16.37 -7.57 4.59
N ASP A 303 -15.98 -6.30 4.49
CA ASP A 303 -15.62 -5.66 3.22
C ASP A 303 -14.33 -6.25 2.61
N GLY A 304 -13.31 -6.52 3.42
CA GLY A 304 -12.10 -7.16 2.93
C GLY A 304 -12.37 -8.55 2.36
N ARG A 305 -13.22 -9.34 3.03
CA ARG A 305 -13.65 -10.67 2.56
C ARG A 305 -14.57 -10.60 1.33
N ARG A 306 -15.47 -9.62 1.27
CA ARG A 306 -16.37 -9.40 0.13
C ARG A 306 -15.61 -9.05 -1.14
N ILE A 307 -14.62 -8.16 -1.04
CA ILE A 307 -13.79 -7.73 -2.18
C ILE A 307 -12.78 -8.81 -2.54
N LYS A 308 -12.15 -9.43 -1.55
CA LYS A 308 -11.24 -10.58 -1.66
C LYS A 308 -10.12 -10.39 -2.71
N VAL A 309 -9.54 -9.22 -2.75
CA VAL A 309 -8.38 -8.89 -3.58
C VAL A 309 -7.16 -8.75 -2.69
N PRO A 310 -6.12 -9.57 -2.85
CA PRO A 310 -4.92 -9.48 -2.03
C PRO A 310 -4.07 -8.25 -2.38
N SER A 311 -3.21 -7.85 -1.43
CA SER A 311 -2.01 -7.08 -1.75
C SER A 311 -0.88 -8.04 -2.06
N GLU A 312 -0.26 -7.91 -3.25
CA GLU A 312 0.76 -8.85 -3.68
C GLU A 312 1.84 -8.23 -4.57
N ASN A 313 3.02 -8.85 -4.56
CA ASN A 313 4.16 -8.41 -5.37
C ASN A 313 4.54 -6.96 -5.06
N ILE A 314 4.80 -6.67 -3.79
CA ILE A 314 5.20 -5.35 -3.31
C ILE A 314 6.67 -5.37 -2.96
N ILE A 315 7.45 -4.47 -3.55
CA ILE A 315 8.89 -4.36 -3.37
C ILE A 315 9.21 -3.03 -2.71
N ILE A 316 9.96 -3.07 -1.60
CA ILE A 316 10.40 -1.93 -0.81
C ILE A 316 11.92 -1.92 -0.82
N GLN A 317 12.54 -0.90 -1.39
CA GLN A 317 14.00 -0.83 -1.59
C GLN A 317 14.58 0.52 -1.16
N GLY A 318 15.68 0.53 -0.42
CA GLY A 318 16.48 1.72 -0.16
C GLY A 318 15.77 2.80 0.67
N CYS A 319 14.68 2.47 1.35
CA CYS A 319 13.90 3.43 2.13
C CYS A 319 14.54 3.73 3.47
N ARG A 320 14.37 4.97 3.94
CA ARG A 320 14.74 5.39 5.30
C ARG A 320 13.48 5.67 6.10
N MET A 321 13.37 5.04 7.26
CA MET A 321 12.24 5.15 8.18
C MET A 321 12.77 5.70 9.50
N LYS A 322 12.26 6.86 9.92
CA LYS A 322 12.64 7.53 11.14
C LYS A 322 11.60 7.24 12.22
N ASP A 323 10.63 8.10 12.42
CA ASP A 323 9.61 7.92 13.45
C ASP A 323 8.39 7.14 12.89
N GLY A 324 7.68 6.45 13.77
CA GLY A 324 6.46 5.72 13.40
C GLY A 324 6.18 4.49 14.26
N HIS A 325 5.01 3.88 14.10
CA HIS A 325 4.64 2.66 14.84
C HIS A 325 5.25 1.38 14.24
N GLY A 326 5.79 1.46 13.04
CA GLY A 326 6.54 0.39 12.39
C GLY A 326 7.11 0.79 11.04
N GLY A 327 8.25 0.23 10.68
CA GLY A 327 8.93 0.50 9.40
C GLY A 327 8.18 -0.17 8.25
N VAL A 328 8.23 -1.50 8.19
CA VAL A 328 7.44 -2.31 7.26
C VAL A 328 6.35 -3.04 8.05
N VAL A 329 5.10 -2.71 7.74
CA VAL A 329 3.94 -3.22 8.48
C VAL A 329 2.97 -3.93 7.54
N ILE A 330 2.35 -5.01 8.01
CA ILE A 330 1.24 -5.69 7.35
C ILE A 330 0.05 -5.69 8.31
N GLY A 331 -1.07 -5.18 7.81
CA GLY A 331 -2.31 -5.08 8.57
C GLY A 331 -2.50 -3.75 9.31
N SER A 332 -3.50 -3.70 10.22
CA SER A 332 -4.39 -4.83 10.60
C SER A 332 -5.45 -5.20 9.55
N GLU A 333 -5.77 -4.31 8.62
CA GLU A 333 -6.76 -4.51 7.56
C GLU A 333 -6.21 -5.46 6.49
N MET A 334 -6.26 -6.79 6.73
CA MET A 334 -5.66 -7.82 5.86
C MET A 334 -6.62 -8.96 5.51
N SER A 335 -7.93 -8.69 5.56
CA SER A 335 -8.96 -9.72 5.36
C SER A 335 -9.04 -10.26 3.91
N GLY A 336 -8.43 -9.56 2.96
CA GLY A 336 -8.32 -9.97 1.55
C GLY A 336 -6.98 -10.62 1.18
N ASP A 337 -6.16 -10.99 2.18
CA ASP A 337 -4.83 -11.62 2.05
C ASP A 337 -3.69 -10.67 1.66
N VAL A 338 -2.45 -11.04 2.03
CA VAL A 338 -1.22 -10.35 1.67
C VAL A 338 -0.13 -11.37 1.34
N ARG A 339 0.56 -11.22 0.20
CA ARG A 339 1.61 -12.16 -0.19
C ARG A 339 2.70 -11.56 -1.07
N ASN A 340 3.87 -12.19 -1.05
CA ASN A 340 5.02 -11.80 -1.86
C ASN A 340 5.45 -10.35 -1.60
N ILE A 341 5.83 -10.06 -0.35
CA ILE A 341 6.33 -8.76 0.08
C ILE A 341 7.84 -8.85 0.25
N PHE A 342 8.57 -7.94 -0.35
CA PHE A 342 10.02 -7.92 -0.36
C PHE A 342 10.52 -6.57 0.14
N ALA A 343 11.29 -6.56 1.23
CA ALA A 343 11.93 -5.36 1.76
C ALA A 343 13.45 -5.55 1.82
N GLU A 344 14.20 -4.65 1.20
CA GLU A 344 15.66 -4.76 1.18
C GLU A 344 16.37 -3.40 1.21
N ASN A 345 17.60 -3.40 1.69
CA ASN A 345 18.49 -2.24 1.71
C ASN A 345 17.86 -1.01 2.42
N CYS A 346 17.06 -1.24 3.47
CA CYS A 346 16.39 -0.18 4.22
C CYS A 346 17.16 0.18 5.48
N ILE A 347 16.98 1.43 5.93
CA ILE A 347 17.51 1.94 7.19
C ILE A 347 16.35 2.37 8.08
N MET A 348 16.30 1.84 9.31
CA MET A 348 15.24 2.10 10.28
C MET A 348 15.88 2.51 11.60
N ASP A 349 15.86 3.79 11.97
CA ASP A 349 16.61 4.28 13.12
C ASP A 349 15.95 5.48 13.79
N SER A 350 15.23 5.22 14.86
CA SER A 350 14.72 6.25 15.77
C SER A 350 14.25 5.65 17.09
N PRO A 351 14.44 6.32 18.23
CA PRO A 351 13.82 5.93 19.49
C PRO A 351 12.29 6.06 19.48
N ASN A 352 11.72 6.77 18.49
CA ASN A 352 10.28 6.92 18.27
C ASN A 352 9.76 5.99 17.16
N LEU A 353 10.59 5.11 16.61
CA LEU A 353 10.15 4.02 15.74
C LEU A 353 9.90 2.79 16.61
N ASP A 354 8.68 2.27 16.64
CA ASP A 354 8.41 1.16 17.55
C ASP A 354 9.02 -0.16 17.07
N ARG A 355 8.89 -0.48 15.77
CA ARG A 355 9.23 -1.80 15.22
C ARG A 355 9.84 -1.70 13.83
N ALA A 356 10.72 -2.63 13.48
CA ALA A 356 11.24 -2.68 12.12
C ALA A 356 10.28 -3.45 11.19
N LEU A 357 9.97 -4.72 11.50
CA LEU A 357 8.95 -5.51 10.82
C LEU A 357 7.77 -5.78 11.76
N ARG A 358 6.55 -5.49 11.31
CA ARG A 358 5.35 -5.71 12.09
C ARG A 358 4.26 -6.40 11.28
N ILE A 359 3.69 -7.49 11.79
CA ILE A 359 2.47 -8.12 11.27
C ILE A 359 1.43 -8.10 12.39
N LYS A 360 0.31 -7.41 12.15
CA LYS A 360 -0.75 -7.24 13.15
C LYS A 360 -2.10 -7.68 12.60
N THR A 361 -2.78 -8.58 13.32
CA THR A 361 -4.08 -9.14 12.93
C THR A 361 -4.87 -9.63 14.13
N ASN A 362 -6.08 -10.10 13.90
CA ASN A 362 -6.94 -10.74 14.89
C ASN A 362 -8.00 -11.63 14.25
N SER A 363 -8.84 -12.29 15.06
CA SER A 363 -9.85 -13.22 14.57
C SER A 363 -11.10 -12.57 13.96
N LEU A 364 -11.25 -11.25 14.00
CA LEU A 364 -12.25 -10.52 13.18
C LEU A 364 -11.74 -10.29 11.75
N ARG A 365 -10.44 -10.10 11.59
CA ARG A 365 -9.79 -9.89 10.28
C ARG A 365 -9.70 -11.18 9.49
N GLY A 366 -9.16 -12.26 10.09
CA GLY A 366 -8.80 -13.46 9.34
C GLY A 366 -7.72 -13.17 8.29
N GLY A 367 -7.83 -13.80 7.12
CA GLY A 367 -6.93 -13.63 5.98
C GLY A 367 -5.61 -14.38 6.11
N VAL A 368 -4.87 -14.45 5.01
CA VAL A 368 -3.58 -15.12 4.90
C VAL A 368 -2.48 -14.10 4.61
N VAL A 369 -1.44 -14.09 5.42
CA VAL A 369 -0.19 -13.36 5.18
C VAL A 369 0.91 -14.36 4.93
N GLU A 370 1.51 -14.34 3.75
CA GLU A 370 2.53 -15.33 3.39
C GLU A 370 3.61 -14.78 2.46
N ASN A 371 4.78 -15.43 2.51
CA ASN A 371 5.91 -15.10 1.65
C ASN A 371 6.38 -13.65 1.87
N ILE A 372 6.79 -13.37 3.12
CA ILE A 372 7.31 -12.08 3.54
C ILE A 372 8.82 -12.17 3.66
N TYR A 373 9.52 -11.33 2.93
CA TYR A 373 10.98 -11.36 2.81
C TYR A 373 11.59 -10.01 3.22
N MET A 374 12.53 -10.04 4.15
CA MET A 374 13.31 -8.87 4.54
C MET A 374 14.80 -9.22 4.54
N ARG A 375 15.62 -8.43 3.85
CA ARG A 375 17.08 -8.62 3.86
C ARG A 375 17.86 -7.33 3.79
N ASP A 376 19.11 -7.41 4.23
CA ASP A 376 20.07 -6.31 4.13
C ASP A 376 19.50 -5.01 4.75
N VAL A 377 18.88 -5.12 5.95
CA VAL A 377 18.25 -4.00 6.66
C VAL A 377 19.09 -3.65 7.88
N THR A 378 19.42 -2.37 7.98
CA THR A 378 20.08 -1.83 9.16
C THR A 378 19.05 -1.18 10.07
N VAL A 379 18.90 -1.73 11.26
CA VAL A 379 18.08 -1.16 12.33
C VAL A 379 19.02 -0.51 13.35
N GLY A 380 18.86 0.79 13.57
CA GLY A 380 19.57 1.47 14.64
C GLY A 380 18.86 1.22 15.97
N VAL A 381 18.00 2.15 16.36
CA VAL A 381 17.18 2.04 17.57
C VAL A 381 15.71 1.86 17.17
N VAL A 382 15.04 0.91 17.84
CA VAL A 382 13.56 0.80 17.84
C VAL A 382 13.09 0.63 19.28
N SER A 383 11.92 1.20 19.61
CA SER A 383 11.46 1.26 21.01
C SER A 383 10.87 -0.05 21.54
N ASP A 384 10.30 -0.88 20.68
CA ASP A 384 9.62 -2.14 21.06
C ASP A 384 10.38 -3.38 20.52
N ALA A 385 10.14 -3.80 19.29
CA ALA A 385 10.69 -5.04 18.78
C ALA A 385 11.30 -4.88 17.37
N VAL A 386 12.39 -5.62 17.09
CA VAL A 386 12.89 -5.68 15.71
C VAL A 386 11.86 -6.39 14.83
N VAL A 387 11.36 -7.55 15.27
CA VAL A 387 10.32 -8.31 14.57
C VAL A 387 9.14 -8.55 15.50
N ARG A 388 7.95 -8.11 15.11
CA ARG A 388 6.72 -8.37 15.84
C ARG A 388 5.65 -8.97 14.94
N ILE A 389 5.15 -10.16 15.30
CA ILE A 389 3.98 -10.80 14.70
C ILE A 389 2.97 -11.07 15.82
N TYR A 390 1.78 -10.45 15.72
CA TYR A 390 0.85 -10.40 16.84
C TYR A 390 -0.60 -10.56 16.41
N PHE A 391 -1.25 -11.66 16.88
CA PHE A 391 -2.63 -12.01 16.50
C PHE A 391 -3.69 -11.46 17.45
N TYR A 392 -3.30 -10.84 18.56
CA TYR A 392 -4.24 -10.27 19.54
C TYR A 392 -4.36 -8.74 19.39
N TYR A 393 -4.20 -8.22 18.16
CA TYR A 393 -4.27 -6.77 17.90
C TYR A 393 -5.69 -6.24 18.11
N ALA A 394 -5.81 -5.04 18.74
CA ALA A 394 -7.06 -4.34 19.02
C ALA A 394 -8.11 -5.26 19.69
N GLU A 395 -9.09 -5.74 18.94
CA GLU A 395 -10.20 -6.54 19.42
C GLU A 395 -9.78 -7.95 19.92
N GLY A 396 -8.56 -8.40 19.63
CA GLY A 396 -8.04 -9.68 20.10
C GLY A 396 -8.71 -10.90 19.45
N ASP A 397 -8.99 -11.94 20.25
CA ASP A 397 -9.50 -13.22 19.75
C ASP A 397 -11.02 -13.36 20.02
N VAL A 398 -11.82 -12.48 19.46
CA VAL A 398 -13.29 -12.45 19.65
C VAL A 398 -14.08 -12.80 18.39
N GLY A 399 -13.39 -13.04 17.26
CA GLY A 399 -14.01 -13.36 15.99
C GLY A 399 -13.94 -14.82 15.61
N GLN A 400 -14.58 -15.15 14.48
CA GLN A 400 -14.61 -16.53 13.95
C GLN A 400 -13.65 -16.77 12.77
N TYR A 401 -12.94 -15.74 12.31
CA TYR A 401 -12.05 -15.81 11.16
C TYR A 401 -10.61 -15.96 11.60
N THR A 402 -10.06 -17.15 11.47
CA THR A 402 -8.71 -17.46 11.92
C THR A 402 -7.67 -16.91 10.96
N PRO A 403 -6.79 -15.97 11.37
CA PRO A 403 -5.71 -15.51 10.53
C PRO A 403 -4.62 -16.57 10.35
N VAL A 404 -3.95 -16.55 9.23
CA VAL A 404 -2.78 -17.39 8.93
C VAL A 404 -1.59 -16.49 8.61
N VAL A 405 -0.47 -16.68 9.30
CA VAL A 405 0.81 -16.06 8.97
C VAL A 405 1.86 -17.13 8.78
N ARG A 406 2.50 -17.17 7.61
CA ARG A 406 3.51 -18.17 7.29
C ARG A 406 4.56 -17.70 6.29
N ASN A 407 5.69 -18.40 6.26
CA ASN A 407 6.77 -18.15 5.32
C ASN A 407 7.33 -16.72 5.47
N VAL A 408 7.88 -16.41 6.64
CA VAL A 408 8.54 -15.14 6.94
C VAL A 408 10.04 -15.36 6.97
N TYR A 409 10.76 -14.68 6.09
CA TYR A 409 12.20 -14.85 5.88
C TYR A 409 12.94 -13.55 6.15
N ILE A 410 13.89 -13.59 7.09
CA ILE A 410 14.69 -12.45 7.54
C ILE A 410 16.15 -12.79 7.41
N GLU A 411 16.90 -12.06 6.60
CA GLU A 411 18.31 -12.35 6.31
C GLU A 411 19.16 -11.07 6.38
N ASN A 412 20.35 -11.16 6.95
CA ASN A 412 21.30 -10.06 7.03
C ASN A 412 20.71 -8.80 7.69
N VAL A 413 19.96 -8.96 8.78
CA VAL A 413 19.38 -7.84 9.52
C VAL A 413 20.18 -7.60 10.80
N SER A 414 20.56 -6.34 11.03
CA SER A 414 21.23 -5.93 12.25
C SER A 414 20.44 -4.88 13.01
N SER A 415 20.47 -4.91 14.35
CA SER A 415 19.95 -3.84 15.20
C SER A 415 20.91 -3.45 16.32
N LYS A 416 20.86 -2.17 16.72
CA LYS A 416 21.71 -1.64 17.81
C LYS A 416 21.00 -1.63 19.15
N GLN A 417 19.69 -1.41 19.17
CA GLN A 417 18.90 -1.37 20.40
C GLN A 417 17.42 -1.63 20.15
N SER A 418 16.82 -2.48 20.99
CA SER A 418 15.39 -2.73 21.03
C SER A 418 14.97 -3.23 22.41
N LYS A 419 13.66 -3.26 22.69
CA LYS A 419 13.14 -3.94 23.88
C LYS A 419 13.17 -5.45 23.69
N TYR A 420 12.77 -5.94 22.52
CA TYR A 420 12.78 -7.36 22.13
C TYR A 420 13.46 -7.54 20.76
N ALA A 421 14.19 -8.62 20.58
CA ALA A 421 14.58 -9.04 19.23
C ALA A 421 13.37 -9.57 18.48
N LEU A 422 12.66 -10.55 19.07
CA LEU A 422 11.46 -11.18 18.50
C LEU A 422 10.29 -11.09 19.48
N LEU A 423 9.11 -10.71 19.00
CA LEU A 423 7.84 -10.80 19.70
C LEU A 423 6.83 -11.47 18.76
N LEU A 424 6.67 -12.79 18.88
CA LEU A 424 5.88 -13.63 18.02
C LEU A 424 4.76 -14.30 18.85
N GLU A 425 3.51 -13.91 18.64
CA GLU A 425 2.36 -14.44 19.39
C GLU A 425 1.21 -14.79 18.44
N GLY A 426 1.13 -16.07 18.05
CA GLY A 426 0.03 -16.63 17.27
C GLY A 426 -1.09 -17.17 18.15
N TYR A 427 -2.14 -17.71 17.53
CA TYR A 427 -3.16 -18.51 18.24
C TYR A 427 -2.74 -19.98 18.33
N GLU A 428 -3.17 -20.68 19.37
CA GLU A 428 -2.95 -22.11 19.49
C GLU A 428 -3.54 -22.90 18.30
N ARG A 429 -4.75 -22.52 17.86
CA ARG A 429 -5.43 -23.13 16.70
C ARG A 429 -4.85 -22.70 15.34
N SER A 430 -4.03 -21.65 15.31
CA SER A 430 -3.35 -21.17 14.12
C SER A 430 -1.98 -20.62 14.49
N PRO A 431 -0.98 -21.46 14.67
CA PRO A 431 0.37 -21.03 14.96
C PRO A 431 0.95 -20.22 13.80
N ILE A 432 1.79 -19.23 14.12
CA ILE A 432 2.68 -18.61 13.13
C ILE A 432 3.60 -19.72 12.62
N ALA A 433 3.74 -19.87 11.30
CA ALA A 433 4.45 -21.02 10.75
C ALA A 433 5.60 -20.64 9.81
N ASN A 434 6.68 -21.40 9.87
CA ASN A 434 7.84 -21.26 9.00
C ASN A 434 8.42 -19.82 9.04
N VAL A 435 9.01 -19.46 10.18
CA VAL A 435 9.77 -18.22 10.38
C VAL A 435 11.25 -18.54 10.33
N GLN A 436 11.96 -17.96 9.40
CA GLN A 436 13.37 -18.22 9.14
C GLN A 436 14.18 -16.94 9.36
N LEU A 437 15.15 -16.99 10.27
CA LEU A 437 16.15 -15.93 10.43
C LEU A 437 17.52 -16.49 10.03
N LYS A 438 18.29 -15.72 9.26
CA LYS A 438 19.63 -16.11 8.84
C LYS A 438 20.58 -14.93 8.88
N ASN A 439 21.77 -15.13 9.44
CA ASN A 439 22.82 -14.13 9.51
C ASN A 439 22.33 -12.78 10.09
N CYS A 440 21.68 -12.83 11.25
CA CYS A 440 21.13 -11.65 11.93
C CYS A 440 21.89 -11.35 13.23
N ARG A 441 21.99 -10.05 13.55
CA ARG A 441 22.64 -9.59 14.78
C ARG A 441 21.79 -8.52 15.46
N PHE A 442 21.31 -8.83 16.65
CA PHE A 442 20.47 -7.95 17.45
C PHE A 442 21.20 -7.60 18.75
N ASP A 443 21.79 -6.40 18.80
CA ASP A 443 22.51 -5.90 19.96
C ASP A 443 21.60 -4.99 20.80
N GLY A 444 21.96 -4.76 22.07
CA GLY A 444 21.24 -3.88 22.98
C GLY A 444 19.79 -4.29 23.25
N VAL A 445 19.48 -5.57 23.14
CA VAL A 445 18.16 -6.14 23.43
C VAL A 445 17.93 -6.18 24.93
N LYS A 446 16.87 -5.55 25.44
CA LYS A 446 16.63 -5.35 26.86
C LYS A 446 15.90 -6.51 27.54
N LYS A 447 15.12 -7.29 26.78
CA LYS A 447 14.29 -8.41 27.30
C LYS A 447 14.38 -9.62 26.39
N SER A 448 14.24 -10.81 26.98
CA SER A 448 14.16 -12.06 26.23
C SER A 448 13.01 -12.03 25.22
N SER A 449 13.23 -12.65 24.07
CA SER A 449 12.20 -12.80 23.04
C SER A 449 10.96 -13.50 23.59
N ILE A 450 9.78 -13.11 23.09
CA ILE A 450 8.51 -13.76 23.38
C ILE A 450 8.09 -14.56 22.15
N ILE A 451 7.99 -15.89 22.31
CA ILE A 451 7.64 -16.81 21.23
C ILE A 451 6.52 -17.71 21.74
N LYS A 452 5.28 -17.48 21.25
CA LYS A 452 4.10 -18.24 21.65
C LYS A 452 3.33 -18.68 20.41
N ASN A 453 2.97 -19.96 20.38
CA ASN A 453 2.24 -20.57 19.27
C ASN A 453 2.92 -20.29 17.93
N VAL A 454 4.19 -20.66 17.83
CA VAL A 454 5.03 -20.57 16.63
C VAL A 454 5.49 -21.97 16.28
N ARG A 455 5.37 -22.36 15.02
CA ARG A 455 5.82 -23.63 14.49
C ARG A 455 6.90 -23.40 13.44
N ASP A 456 7.92 -24.24 13.43
CA ASP A 456 9.03 -24.20 12.47
C ASP A 456 9.77 -22.84 12.49
N LEU A 457 10.13 -22.35 13.69
CA LEU A 457 11.07 -21.25 13.87
C LEU A 457 12.49 -21.78 13.71
N ASN A 458 13.21 -21.27 12.72
CA ASN A 458 14.60 -21.63 12.46
C ASN A 458 15.49 -20.40 12.51
N MET A 459 16.54 -20.46 13.34
CA MET A 459 17.54 -19.40 13.50
C MET A 459 18.93 -19.95 13.15
N LYS A 460 19.50 -19.46 12.06
CA LYS A 460 20.83 -19.86 11.60
C LYS A 460 21.75 -18.64 11.61
N ASP A 461 22.86 -18.74 12.35
CA ASP A 461 23.82 -17.65 12.50
C ASP A 461 23.15 -16.35 13.01
N VAL A 462 22.28 -16.49 14.04
CA VAL A 462 21.55 -15.40 14.69
C VAL A 462 22.16 -15.13 16.06
N TYR A 463 22.56 -13.90 16.30
CA TYR A 463 23.16 -13.46 17.57
C TYR A 463 22.23 -12.44 18.24
N ILE A 464 21.95 -12.65 19.53
CA ILE A 464 21.24 -11.68 20.38
C ILE A 464 22.19 -11.30 21.53
N ASN A 465 22.54 -10.02 21.63
CA ASN A 465 23.52 -9.52 22.61
C ASN A 465 24.87 -10.30 22.59
N GLY A 466 25.28 -10.76 21.42
CA GLY A 466 26.50 -11.54 21.21
C GLY A 466 26.37 -13.05 21.46
N GLU A 467 25.23 -13.55 21.93
CA GLU A 467 24.96 -14.98 22.15
C GLU A 467 24.29 -15.59 20.92
N LEU A 468 24.81 -16.71 20.42
CA LEU A 468 24.23 -17.50 19.33
C LEU A 468 22.93 -18.18 19.80
N GLN A 469 21.90 -18.10 18.98
CA GLN A 469 20.57 -18.64 19.27
C GLN A 469 20.35 -20.02 18.61
#